data_f2f92cbda02ff3be13e97ea4e5353c87
#
_entry.id   f2f92cbda02ff3be13e97ea4e5353c87
#
_cell.length_a   1.000
_cell.length_b   1.000
_cell.length_c   1.000
_cell.angle_alpha   90.00
_cell.angle_beta   90.00
_cell.angle_gamma   90.00
#
_symmetry.space_group_name_H-M   'P 1'
#
loop_
_entity.id
_entity.type
_entity.pdbx_description
1 polymer ?
#
loop_
_entity_poly.entity_id
_entity_poly.type
_entity_poly.pdbx_seq_one_letter_code
_entity_poly.pdbx_strand_id
1 'polypeptide(L)'
;MDVKIAFLNGNLEESIYMVQPEGLIQKGQEQKVCKLQKSIYGLKQASRSWNIRFDNAIKSYGFKQNVEEPCVYKRITNSTVAFLVLYVDEILLIGNDVDRLTDIKKWLATQFQMKDLGNAQYVLGIQTVRNRKNKTLTMSQTSYIDMLSRYKMQNSKKGLLSYRYEIHLSRYKMQNSKKGLLSYRYEIHLSKEQCPKTPQKVEDISNIPYASTVRSLMYAMLCTRPDICYSIGIISRYQSNPGRDHWTTVKNILKYLRRTKDYMLVYGSKDLILTGYTDSDFQTDKDGRKSTSGSVFTLNGGGVVWRSIKQSCIAESTMEAEYVAACEAAKEAVWLKKFLIDLEVVPNMHLSITLYCDNSDVVTNSREPLSHKRGKHIEQKYHMIRKIVHRGDVTVTKISSEQNMADPFTKALTAKVFESYLHGLGLFDL
;
A
#
# COMPACT_ATOMS: atom_id res chain seq x y z
N MET A 1 5.07 15.53 -13.38
CA MET A 1 4.55 15.88 -14.73
C MET A 1 3.26 15.13 -14.93
N ASP A 2 2.37 15.64 -15.77
CA ASP A 2 1.04 15.05 -15.99
C ASP A 2 0.80 14.95 -17.52
N VAL A 3 0.43 13.75 -17.99
CA VAL A 3 0.17 13.48 -19.41
C VAL A 3 -1.30 13.74 -19.71
N LYS A 4 -1.57 14.70 -20.60
CA LYS A 4 -2.94 14.95 -21.03
C LYS A 4 -3.48 13.74 -21.79
N ILE A 5 -4.67 13.26 -21.38
CA ILE A 5 -5.40 12.18 -22.05
C ILE A 5 -4.50 10.95 -22.36
N ALA A 6 -3.81 10.44 -21.33
CA ALA A 6 -2.82 9.37 -21.45
C ALA A 6 -3.31 8.18 -22.29
N PHE A 7 -4.53 7.67 -22.05
CA PHE A 7 -5.05 6.51 -22.77
C PHE A 7 -5.31 6.76 -24.26
N LEU A 8 -5.57 8.00 -24.68
CA LEU A 8 -5.72 8.35 -26.10
C LEU A 8 -4.39 8.31 -26.88
N ASN A 9 -3.25 8.20 -26.17
CA ASN A 9 -1.95 8.00 -26.82
C ASN A 9 -1.71 6.50 -27.18
N GLY A 10 -2.50 5.57 -26.63
CA GLY A 10 -2.39 4.13 -26.92
C GLY A 10 -2.92 3.79 -28.30
N ASN A 11 -2.18 2.98 -29.06
CA ASN A 11 -2.63 2.43 -30.32
C ASN A 11 -3.54 1.22 -30.08
N LEU A 12 -4.51 1.01 -30.95
CA LEU A 12 -5.36 -0.16 -30.96
C LEU A 12 -4.83 -1.14 -32.01
N GLU A 13 -4.56 -2.37 -31.59
CA GLU A 13 -4.21 -3.48 -32.48
C GLU A 13 -5.46 -4.15 -33.04
N GLU A 14 -6.59 -4.01 -32.37
CA GLU A 14 -7.88 -4.61 -32.71
C GLU A 14 -8.84 -3.59 -33.31
N SER A 15 -9.74 -4.05 -34.20
CA SER A 15 -10.84 -3.23 -34.70
C SER A 15 -11.95 -3.17 -33.66
N ILE A 16 -12.08 -2.03 -32.99
CA ILE A 16 -13.08 -1.79 -31.96
C ILE A 16 -14.11 -0.80 -32.48
N TYR A 17 -15.38 -1.11 -32.28
CA TYR A 17 -16.51 -0.31 -32.69
C TYR A 17 -17.32 0.12 -31.46
N MET A 18 -17.86 1.32 -31.50
CA MET A 18 -18.75 1.86 -30.48
C MET A 18 -19.98 2.49 -31.12
N VAL A 19 -21.08 2.53 -30.39
CA VAL A 19 -22.27 3.29 -30.79
C VAL A 19 -21.91 4.75 -30.91
N GLN A 20 -22.53 5.46 -31.85
CA GLN A 20 -22.34 6.91 -31.98
C GLN A 20 -22.72 7.59 -30.66
N PRO A 21 -21.89 8.55 -30.15
CA PRO A 21 -22.23 9.32 -28.93
C PRO A 21 -23.51 10.09 -29.09
N GLU A 22 -24.30 10.21 -28.01
CA GLU A 22 -25.49 11.02 -27.98
C GLU A 22 -25.16 12.47 -28.40
N GLY A 23 -25.98 13.04 -29.30
CA GLY A 23 -25.76 14.39 -29.84
C GLY A 23 -24.84 14.49 -31.07
N LEU A 24 -24.16 13.40 -31.45
CA LEU A 24 -23.34 13.31 -32.67
C LEU A 24 -23.93 12.38 -33.72
N ILE A 25 -25.11 11.83 -33.50
CA ILE A 25 -25.81 10.95 -34.44
C ILE A 25 -26.28 11.79 -35.62
N GLN A 26 -25.75 11.49 -36.80
CA GLN A 26 -26.15 12.16 -38.02
C GLN A 26 -27.50 11.61 -38.50
N LYS A 27 -28.40 12.54 -38.91
CA LYS A 27 -29.73 12.19 -39.41
C LYS A 27 -29.62 11.29 -40.64
N GLY A 28 -30.30 10.11 -40.59
CA GLY A 28 -30.23 9.09 -41.64
C GLY A 28 -29.02 8.13 -41.53
N GLN A 29 -28.22 8.24 -40.47
CA GLN A 29 -27.06 7.37 -40.20
C GLN A 29 -27.10 6.70 -38.80
N GLU A 30 -28.29 6.57 -38.24
CA GLU A 30 -28.53 6.07 -36.89
C GLU A 30 -28.00 4.64 -36.69
N GLN A 31 -27.94 3.83 -37.77
CA GLN A 31 -27.43 2.45 -37.75
C GLN A 31 -25.91 2.32 -37.87
N LYS A 32 -25.21 3.44 -38.11
CA LYS A 32 -23.75 3.41 -38.22
C LYS A 32 -23.09 3.37 -36.85
N VAL A 33 -21.94 2.72 -36.78
CA VAL A 33 -21.07 2.67 -35.60
C VAL A 33 -19.76 3.38 -35.89
N CYS A 34 -19.14 3.93 -34.82
CA CYS A 34 -17.82 4.55 -34.91
C CYS A 34 -16.73 3.49 -34.77
N LYS A 35 -15.83 3.37 -35.75
CA LYS A 35 -14.60 2.60 -35.58
C LYS A 35 -13.58 3.46 -34.83
N LEU A 36 -13.09 2.96 -33.70
CA LEU A 36 -12.09 3.67 -32.91
C LEU A 36 -10.73 3.64 -33.62
N GLN A 37 -10.11 4.79 -33.77
CA GLN A 37 -8.77 4.95 -34.33
C GLN A 37 -7.69 4.85 -33.24
N LYS A 38 -8.04 5.18 -31.98
CA LYS A 38 -7.16 5.15 -30.81
C LYS A 38 -7.90 4.60 -29.61
N SER A 39 -7.14 4.17 -28.61
CA SER A 39 -7.68 3.77 -27.33
C SER A 39 -8.41 4.93 -26.64
N ILE A 40 -9.51 4.64 -25.96
CA ILE A 40 -10.30 5.62 -25.18
C ILE A 40 -10.46 5.15 -23.75
N TYR A 41 -10.76 6.07 -22.83
CA TYR A 41 -11.10 5.74 -21.45
C TYR A 41 -12.32 4.81 -21.40
N GLY A 42 -12.25 3.80 -20.53
CA GLY A 42 -13.31 2.79 -20.38
C GLY A 42 -13.05 1.47 -21.14
N LEU A 43 -12.14 1.45 -22.09
CA LEU A 43 -11.73 0.18 -22.72
C LEU A 43 -10.83 -0.63 -21.78
N LYS A 44 -11.04 -1.94 -21.70
CA LYS A 44 -10.23 -2.86 -20.88
C LYS A 44 -8.74 -2.81 -21.23
N GLN A 45 -8.41 -2.70 -22.52
CA GLN A 45 -7.04 -2.67 -23.05
C GLN A 45 -6.39 -1.28 -23.04
N ALA A 46 -7.11 -0.21 -22.68
CA ALA A 46 -6.62 1.16 -22.77
C ALA A 46 -5.34 1.39 -21.96
N SER A 47 -5.31 0.92 -20.72
CA SER A 47 -4.15 1.05 -19.84
C SER A 47 -2.93 0.30 -20.37
N ARG A 48 -3.13 -0.91 -20.94
CA ARG A 48 -2.06 -1.70 -21.55
C ARG A 48 -1.49 -1.03 -22.79
N SER A 49 -2.36 -0.55 -23.69
CA SER A 49 -1.93 0.13 -24.91
C SER A 49 -1.15 1.40 -24.61
N TRP A 50 -1.56 2.15 -23.58
CA TRP A 50 -0.83 3.31 -23.09
C TRP A 50 0.54 2.92 -22.52
N ASN A 51 0.57 1.90 -21.67
CA ASN A 51 1.82 1.42 -21.05
C ASN A 51 2.85 0.99 -22.12
N ILE A 52 2.43 0.22 -23.13
CA ILE A 52 3.30 -0.20 -24.24
C ILE A 52 3.84 1.02 -25.01
N ARG A 53 2.99 2.01 -25.31
CA ARG A 53 3.41 3.23 -26.02
C ARG A 53 4.43 4.02 -25.21
N PHE A 54 4.20 4.13 -23.89
CA PHE A 54 5.08 4.84 -22.99
C PHE A 54 6.42 4.09 -22.82
N ASP A 55 6.37 2.80 -22.56
CA ASP A 55 7.55 1.93 -22.37
C ASP A 55 8.50 2.01 -23.58
N ASN A 56 7.95 1.89 -24.79
CA ASN A 56 8.73 2.02 -26.01
C ASN A 56 9.41 3.39 -26.14
N ALA A 57 8.71 4.46 -25.81
CA ALA A 57 9.26 5.81 -25.86
C ALA A 57 10.38 5.98 -24.82
N ILE A 58 10.16 5.57 -23.57
CA ILE A 58 11.13 5.72 -22.49
C ILE A 58 12.40 4.90 -22.74
N LYS A 59 12.24 3.67 -23.21
CA LYS A 59 13.38 2.81 -23.58
C LYS A 59 14.20 3.39 -24.74
N SER A 60 13.56 4.04 -25.72
CA SER A 60 14.28 4.70 -26.83
C SER A 60 15.14 5.88 -26.35
N TYR A 61 14.79 6.53 -25.24
CA TYR A 61 15.61 7.58 -24.61
C TYR A 61 16.75 7.03 -23.73
N GLY A 62 16.84 5.70 -23.60
CA GLY A 62 17.90 5.02 -22.86
C GLY A 62 17.58 4.72 -21.40
N PHE A 63 16.31 4.79 -20.99
CA PHE A 63 15.89 4.27 -19.71
C PHE A 63 15.81 2.74 -19.74
N LYS A 64 16.10 2.10 -18.61
CA LYS A 64 15.90 0.68 -18.36
C LYS A 64 14.74 0.52 -17.38
N GLN A 65 13.82 -0.38 -17.71
CA GLN A 65 12.71 -0.74 -16.83
C GLN A 65 13.21 -1.60 -15.67
N ASN A 66 12.70 -1.35 -14.46
CA ASN A 66 12.98 -2.22 -13.32
C ASN A 66 12.30 -3.59 -13.53
N VAL A 67 12.98 -4.66 -13.14
CA VAL A 67 12.51 -6.03 -13.37
C VAL A 67 11.36 -6.41 -12.43
N GLU A 68 11.43 -5.97 -11.18
CA GLU A 68 10.45 -6.31 -10.14
C GLU A 68 9.24 -5.35 -10.15
N GLU A 69 9.42 -4.09 -10.61
CA GLU A 69 8.38 -3.06 -10.66
C GLU A 69 8.32 -2.38 -12.03
N PRO A 70 7.46 -2.86 -12.94
CA PRO A 70 7.41 -2.39 -14.32
C PRO A 70 7.05 -0.91 -14.52
N CYS A 71 6.51 -0.25 -13.50
CA CYS A 71 6.20 1.18 -13.56
C CYS A 71 7.40 2.08 -13.20
N VAL A 72 8.53 1.49 -12.81
CA VAL A 72 9.77 2.17 -12.43
C VAL A 72 10.82 2.01 -13.50
N TYR A 73 11.40 3.12 -13.93
CA TYR A 73 12.47 3.16 -14.92
C TYR A 73 13.69 3.89 -14.34
N LYS A 74 14.87 3.46 -14.68
CA LYS A 74 16.15 4.08 -14.30
C LYS A 74 16.99 4.40 -15.52
N ARG A 75 17.75 5.47 -15.42
CA ARG A 75 18.84 5.81 -16.34
C ARG A 75 20.05 6.27 -15.53
N ILE A 76 21.10 5.49 -15.60
CA ILE A 76 22.37 5.78 -14.91
C ILE A 76 23.42 6.01 -15.99
N THR A 77 24.09 7.17 -15.94
CA THR A 77 25.14 7.54 -16.89
C THR A 77 26.26 8.20 -16.08
N ASN A 78 27.37 7.52 -15.92
CA ASN A 78 28.48 7.93 -15.05
C ASN A 78 28.01 8.22 -13.62
N SER A 79 28.12 9.48 -13.18
CA SER A 79 27.67 9.92 -11.84
C SER A 79 26.24 10.46 -11.82
N THR A 80 25.55 10.53 -12.95
CA THR A 80 24.17 11.05 -13.02
C THR A 80 23.16 9.91 -12.98
N VAL A 81 22.16 10.06 -12.13
CA VAL A 81 21.09 9.08 -11.93
C VAL A 81 19.75 9.77 -12.14
N ALA A 82 18.90 9.15 -12.94
CA ALA A 82 17.50 9.57 -13.10
C ALA A 82 16.58 8.36 -12.97
N PHE A 83 15.55 8.49 -12.13
CA PHE A 83 14.44 7.56 -12.01
C PHE A 83 13.19 8.21 -12.55
N LEU A 84 12.35 7.40 -13.18
CA LEU A 84 11.04 7.77 -13.63
C LEU A 84 10.03 6.75 -13.12
N VAL A 85 8.99 7.22 -12.42
CA VAL A 85 7.89 6.39 -11.94
C VAL A 85 6.63 6.83 -12.66
N LEU A 86 5.98 5.89 -13.36
CA LEU A 86 4.73 6.12 -14.07
C LEU A 86 3.55 5.63 -13.25
N TYR A 87 2.56 6.50 -13.02
CA TYR A 87 1.27 6.10 -12.50
C TYR A 87 0.15 6.67 -13.37
N VAL A 88 -0.36 5.86 -14.28
CA VAL A 88 -1.36 6.21 -15.30
C VAL A 88 -0.92 7.41 -16.15
N ASP A 89 -1.24 8.61 -15.76
CA ASP A 89 -0.94 9.90 -16.39
C ASP A 89 0.06 10.74 -15.60
N GLU A 90 0.25 10.44 -14.31
CA GLU A 90 1.25 11.11 -13.48
C GLU A 90 2.65 10.51 -13.65
N ILE A 91 3.64 11.36 -13.87
CA ILE A 91 5.05 10.96 -13.93
C ILE A 91 5.82 11.67 -12.82
N LEU A 92 6.44 10.88 -11.95
CA LEU A 92 7.42 11.36 -10.98
C LEU A 92 8.83 11.16 -11.55
N LEU A 93 9.56 12.25 -11.73
CA LEU A 93 10.94 12.25 -12.18
C LEU A 93 11.87 12.63 -11.03
N ILE A 94 12.84 11.77 -10.71
CA ILE A 94 13.76 11.92 -9.59
C ILE A 94 15.19 11.79 -10.11
N GLY A 95 16.09 12.64 -9.64
CA GLY A 95 17.50 12.53 -10.01
C GLY A 95 18.39 13.46 -9.20
N ASN A 96 19.69 13.31 -9.38
CA ASN A 96 20.74 14.08 -8.71
C ASN A 96 21.29 15.26 -9.54
N ASP A 97 20.84 15.39 -10.80
CA ASP A 97 21.28 16.43 -11.73
C ASP A 97 20.04 17.15 -12.31
N VAL A 98 19.90 18.46 -12.01
CA VAL A 98 18.73 19.27 -12.38
C VAL A 98 18.70 19.53 -13.89
N ASP A 99 19.84 19.73 -14.54
CA ASP A 99 19.92 20.02 -15.97
C ASP A 99 19.49 18.80 -16.78
N ARG A 100 19.98 17.61 -16.37
CA ARG A 100 19.54 16.32 -16.95
C ARG A 100 18.05 16.08 -16.78
N LEU A 101 17.49 16.38 -15.59
CA LEU A 101 16.05 16.27 -15.38
C LEU A 101 15.28 17.23 -16.30
N THR A 102 15.81 18.43 -16.53
CA THR A 102 15.21 19.43 -17.45
C THR A 102 15.24 18.92 -18.89
N ASP A 103 16.33 18.32 -19.35
CA ASP A 103 16.44 17.74 -20.69
C ASP A 103 15.45 16.59 -20.88
N ILE A 104 15.31 15.71 -19.87
CA ILE A 104 14.32 14.62 -19.87
C ILE A 104 12.91 15.18 -19.97
N LYS A 105 12.57 16.24 -19.20
CA LYS A 105 11.27 16.88 -19.24
C LYS A 105 10.96 17.47 -20.63
N LYS A 106 11.93 18.17 -21.26
CA LYS A 106 11.81 18.72 -22.60
C LYS A 106 11.55 17.62 -23.62
N TRP A 107 12.34 16.55 -23.56
CA TRP A 107 12.18 15.41 -24.45
C TRP A 107 10.81 14.72 -24.27
N LEU A 108 10.37 14.46 -23.04
CA LEU A 108 9.04 13.91 -22.76
C LEU A 108 7.92 14.76 -23.37
N ALA A 109 8.05 16.10 -23.30
CA ALA A 109 7.09 17.03 -23.88
C ALA A 109 7.05 16.99 -25.42
N THR A 110 8.11 16.48 -26.08
CA THR A 110 8.07 16.21 -27.54
C THR A 110 7.36 14.91 -27.89
N GLN A 111 7.32 13.96 -26.97
CA GLN A 111 6.71 12.63 -27.19
C GLN A 111 5.23 12.61 -26.86
N PHE A 112 4.82 13.36 -25.84
CA PHE A 112 3.46 13.37 -25.29
C PHE A 112 3.03 14.82 -24.98
N GLN A 113 1.74 15.09 -25.11
CA GLN A 113 1.20 16.35 -24.63
C GLN A 113 1.18 16.34 -23.10
N MET A 114 2.04 17.16 -22.48
CA MET A 114 2.28 17.11 -21.04
C MET A 114 2.22 18.48 -20.39
N LYS A 115 1.93 18.47 -19.08
CA LYS A 115 2.06 19.63 -18.20
C LYS A 115 3.18 19.36 -17.19
N ASP A 116 4.16 20.27 -17.11
CA ASP A 116 5.12 20.25 -16.00
C ASP A 116 4.46 20.88 -14.77
N LEU A 117 4.38 20.11 -13.69
CA LEU A 117 3.83 20.52 -12.40
C LEU A 117 4.88 21.11 -11.45
N GLY A 118 6.14 21.23 -11.91
CA GLY A 118 7.26 21.71 -11.09
C GLY A 118 7.76 20.68 -10.08
N ASN A 119 8.10 21.13 -8.89
CA ASN A 119 8.56 20.26 -7.80
C ASN A 119 7.41 19.37 -7.29
N ALA A 120 7.73 18.11 -7.00
CA ALA A 120 6.76 17.15 -6.47
C ALA A 120 6.41 17.48 -5.01
N GLN A 121 5.40 18.34 -4.82
CA GLN A 121 4.82 18.64 -3.51
C GLN A 121 3.71 17.63 -3.15
N TYR A 122 3.03 17.11 -4.16
CA TYR A 122 2.02 16.06 -4.03
C TYR A 122 2.28 14.99 -5.08
N VAL A 123 2.24 13.74 -4.65
CA VAL A 123 2.32 12.55 -5.52
C VAL A 123 1.19 11.63 -5.10
N LEU A 124 0.27 11.32 -6.01
CA LEU A 124 -0.90 10.48 -5.72
C LEU A 124 -1.70 10.95 -4.49
N GLY A 125 -1.84 12.26 -4.28
CA GLY A 125 -2.53 12.82 -3.12
C GLY A 125 -1.75 12.76 -1.79
N ILE A 126 -0.51 12.27 -1.81
CA ILE A 126 0.41 12.28 -0.67
C ILE A 126 1.23 13.56 -0.74
N GLN A 127 1.19 14.35 0.31
CA GLN A 127 2.04 15.53 0.44
C GLN A 127 3.47 15.08 0.75
N THR A 128 4.43 15.62 0.00
CA THR A 128 5.85 15.35 0.21
C THR A 128 6.58 16.66 0.53
N VAL A 129 7.30 16.68 1.64
CA VAL A 129 8.15 17.80 2.03
C VAL A 129 9.60 17.32 2.13
N ARG A 130 10.48 17.97 1.40
CA ARG A 130 11.90 17.64 1.39
C ARG A 130 12.72 18.75 2.03
N ASN A 131 13.50 18.38 3.03
CA ASN A 131 14.51 19.25 3.59
C ASN A 131 15.91 18.78 3.14
N ARG A 132 16.48 19.45 2.16
CA ARG A 132 17.79 19.08 1.56
C ARG A 132 18.94 19.30 2.53
N LYS A 133 18.85 20.30 3.43
CA LYS A 133 19.88 20.58 4.43
C LYS A 133 20.00 19.42 5.42
N ASN A 134 18.87 18.94 5.91
CA ASN A 134 18.82 17.84 6.87
C ASN A 134 18.74 16.46 6.20
N LYS A 135 18.73 16.41 4.87
CA LYS A 135 18.57 15.17 4.08
C LYS A 135 17.32 14.37 4.47
N THR A 136 16.23 15.04 4.85
CA THR A 136 14.99 14.39 5.26
C THR A 136 13.90 14.54 4.20
N LEU A 137 13.07 13.51 4.09
CA LEU A 137 11.85 13.47 3.31
C LEU A 137 10.71 13.12 4.26
N THR A 138 9.65 13.94 4.27
CA THR A 138 8.42 13.64 4.99
C THR A 138 7.27 13.41 4.04
N MET A 139 6.41 12.46 4.38
CA MET A 139 5.20 12.13 3.61
C MET A 139 3.98 12.16 4.52
N SER A 140 2.94 12.89 4.13
CA SER A 140 1.71 13.01 4.90
C SER A 140 0.46 12.95 4.04
N GLN A 141 -0.65 12.59 4.67
CA GLN A 141 -1.99 12.61 4.07
C GLN A 141 -2.96 13.50 4.87
N THR A 142 -2.45 14.55 5.51
CA THR A 142 -3.26 15.45 6.36
C THR A 142 -4.53 15.93 5.66
N SER A 143 -4.41 16.42 4.43
CA SER A 143 -5.57 16.89 3.63
C SER A 143 -6.57 15.77 3.34
N TYR A 144 -6.09 14.57 3.04
CA TYR A 144 -6.94 13.41 2.81
C TYR A 144 -7.67 12.96 4.09
N ILE A 145 -6.96 12.87 5.21
CA ILE A 145 -7.52 12.51 6.52
C ILE A 145 -8.53 13.56 6.99
N ASP A 146 -8.26 14.84 6.77
CA ASP A 146 -9.20 15.94 7.04
C ASP A 146 -10.48 15.79 6.20
N MET A 147 -10.34 15.48 4.92
CA MET A 147 -11.48 15.19 4.05
C MET A 147 -12.29 14.02 4.57
N LEU A 148 -11.67 12.89 4.96
CA LEU A 148 -12.35 11.76 5.58
C LEU A 148 -13.13 12.14 6.84
N SER A 149 -12.62 13.11 7.62
CA SER A 149 -13.21 13.52 8.89
C SER A 149 -14.26 14.63 8.78
N ARG A 150 -14.23 15.45 7.73
CA ARG A 150 -15.09 16.66 7.57
C ARG A 150 -16.23 16.52 6.57
N TYR A 151 -16.24 15.51 5.68
CA TYR A 151 -17.11 15.50 4.52
C TYR A 151 -18.60 15.56 4.90
N LYS A 152 -19.23 16.70 4.58
CA LYS A 152 -20.68 16.91 4.52
C LYS A 152 -21.15 16.54 3.13
N MET A 153 -21.97 15.53 2.96
CA MET A 153 -22.64 15.35 1.69
C MET A 153 -23.81 16.31 1.53
N GLN A 154 -23.70 17.16 0.55
CA GLN A 154 -24.86 17.69 -0.16
C GLN A 154 -25.11 16.80 -1.39
N ASN A 155 -26.39 16.48 -1.62
CA ASN A 155 -26.89 15.71 -2.75
C ASN A 155 -26.18 16.04 -4.06
N SER A 156 -25.44 15.09 -4.65
CA SER A 156 -25.09 15.16 -6.06
C SER A 156 -25.81 14.06 -6.84
N LYS A 157 -26.81 14.48 -7.60
CA LYS A 157 -27.32 13.71 -8.71
C LYS A 157 -26.27 13.72 -9.82
N LYS A 158 -25.92 12.51 -10.29
CA LYS A 158 -25.34 12.13 -11.58
C LYS A 158 -24.15 12.96 -12.13
N GLY A 159 -23.04 12.29 -12.39
CA GLY A 159 -22.21 12.57 -13.53
C GLY A 159 -20.71 12.66 -13.24
N LEU A 160 -19.98 11.77 -13.94
CA LEU A 160 -18.56 11.77 -14.26
C LEU A 160 -17.57 11.25 -13.21
N LEU A 161 -17.08 10.08 -13.54
CA LEU A 161 -15.93 9.38 -13.02
C LEU A 161 -14.66 10.25 -13.12
N SER A 162 -14.31 10.87 -12.04
CA SER A 162 -12.93 11.21 -11.74
C SER A 162 -12.70 10.79 -10.30
N TYR A 163 -11.63 10.09 -10.04
CA TYR A 163 -11.15 9.48 -8.79
C TYR A 163 -11.47 10.22 -7.46
N ARG A 164 -12.75 10.49 -7.19
CA ARG A 164 -13.25 11.01 -5.92
C ARG A 164 -14.03 9.91 -5.23
N TYR A 165 -13.36 9.18 -4.36
CA TYR A 165 -14.06 8.36 -3.36
C TYR A 165 -14.76 9.29 -2.38
N GLU A 166 -16.00 9.68 -2.68
CA GLU A 166 -16.83 10.45 -1.77
C GLU A 166 -17.33 9.55 -0.64
N ILE A 167 -16.81 9.79 0.57
CA ILE A 167 -17.24 9.07 1.77
C ILE A 167 -18.39 9.81 2.41
N HIS A 168 -19.53 9.16 2.55
CA HIS A 168 -20.74 9.67 3.22
C HIS A 168 -20.59 9.72 4.76
N LEU A 169 -19.64 10.49 5.29
CA LEU A 169 -19.45 10.59 6.75
C LEU A 169 -20.39 11.58 7.43
N SER A 170 -21.07 12.46 6.68
CA SER A 170 -21.95 13.49 7.25
C SER A 170 -23.18 12.94 7.97
N ARG A 171 -23.67 11.76 7.62
CA ARG A 171 -24.79 11.10 8.32
C ARG A 171 -24.49 10.72 9.77
N TYR A 172 -23.23 10.67 10.18
CA TYR A 172 -22.81 10.01 11.43
C TYR A 172 -22.28 10.95 12.50
N LYS A 173 -22.47 12.28 12.36
CA LYS A 173 -22.15 13.29 13.39
C LYS A 173 -20.75 13.17 14.00
N MET A 174 -19.75 12.83 13.18
CA MET A 174 -18.36 12.70 13.64
C MET A 174 -17.70 14.02 14.03
N GLN A 175 -18.25 15.16 13.57
CA GLN A 175 -17.69 16.50 13.81
C GLN A 175 -17.51 16.82 15.30
N ASN A 176 -18.41 16.34 16.17
CA ASN A 176 -18.39 16.58 17.62
C ASN A 176 -17.92 15.36 18.43
N SER A 177 -17.36 14.32 17.79
CA SER A 177 -16.90 13.15 18.50
C SER A 177 -15.58 13.42 19.21
N LYS A 178 -15.40 12.87 20.42
CA LYS A 178 -14.10 12.91 21.14
C LYS A 178 -13.02 12.22 20.29
N LYS A 179 -11.79 12.77 20.32
CA LYS A 179 -10.61 12.17 19.65
C LYS A 179 -10.28 10.81 20.28
N GLY A 180 -9.96 9.81 19.44
CA GLY A 180 -9.61 8.45 19.89
C GLY A 180 -8.11 8.31 20.21
N LEU A 181 -7.76 7.56 21.25
CA LEU A 181 -6.36 7.30 21.63
C LEU A 181 -5.73 6.18 20.79
N LEU A 182 -6.50 5.16 20.42
CA LEU A 182 -6.05 3.98 19.70
C LEU A 182 -6.92 3.72 18.46
N SER A 183 -6.30 3.20 17.41
CA SER A 183 -7.01 2.75 16.21
C SER A 183 -7.85 1.50 16.47
N TYR A 184 -7.38 0.59 17.35
CA TYR A 184 -8.09 -0.60 17.80
C TYR A 184 -7.91 -0.77 19.30
N ARG A 185 -9.00 -1.10 20.00
CA ARG A 185 -9.00 -1.28 21.45
C ARG A 185 -8.89 -2.75 21.81
N TYR A 186 -8.15 -3.05 22.84
CA TYR A 186 -7.90 -4.41 23.33
C TYR A 186 -9.21 -5.18 23.65
N GLU A 187 -10.25 -4.50 24.17
CA GLU A 187 -11.51 -5.12 24.56
C GLU A 187 -12.42 -5.47 23.36
N ILE A 188 -12.05 -5.05 22.15
CA ILE A 188 -12.89 -5.28 20.95
C ILE A 188 -12.52 -6.62 20.34
N HIS A 189 -13.49 -7.53 20.31
CA HIS A 189 -13.38 -8.82 19.63
C HIS A 189 -14.46 -8.93 18.57
N LEU A 190 -14.09 -8.75 17.31
CA LEU A 190 -15.02 -8.85 16.20
C LEU A 190 -15.18 -10.30 15.73
N SER A 191 -16.39 -10.67 15.31
CA SER A 191 -16.73 -11.98 14.77
C SER A 191 -17.93 -11.92 13.83
N LYS A 192 -18.18 -12.97 13.06
CA LYS A 192 -19.37 -13.12 12.22
C LYS A 192 -20.67 -13.21 13.03
N GLU A 193 -20.61 -13.51 14.31
CA GLU A 193 -21.80 -13.51 15.19
C GLU A 193 -22.44 -12.14 15.29
N GLN A 194 -21.66 -11.08 15.16
CA GLN A 194 -22.12 -9.68 15.18
C GLN A 194 -22.67 -9.23 13.82
N CYS A 195 -22.61 -10.07 12.79
CA CYS A 195 -23.23 -9.78 11.49
C CYS A 195 -24.77 -9.83 11.59
N PRO A 196 -25.49 -9.00 10.83
CA PRO A 196 -26.94 -9.03 10.81
C PRO A 196 -27.47 -10.36 10.26
N LYS A 197 -28.36 -11.00 11.01
CA LYS A 197 -28.93 -12.32 10.66
C LYS A 197 -30.42 -12.20 10.19
N THR A 198 -31.04 -11.04 10.37
CA THR A 198 -32.47 -10.82 10.00
C THR A 198 -32.57 -9.73 8.94
N PRO A 199 -33.55 -9.79 8.02
CA PRO A 199 -33.74 -8.78 6.97
C PRO A 199 -33.80 -7.35 7.53
N GLN A 200 -34.50 -7.14 8.65
CA GLN A 200 -34.57 -5.84 9.30
C GLN A 200 -33.24 -5.30 9.76
N LYS A 201 -32.39 -6.14 10.36
CA LYS A 201 -31.02 -5.75 10.77
C LYS A 201 -30.12 -5.48 9.57
N VAL A 202 -30.33 -6.19 8.45
CA VAL A 202 -29.61 -5.95 7.18
C VAL A 202 -30.02 -4.59 6.62
N GLU A 203 -31.34 -4.26 6.62
CA GLU A 203 -31.85 -2.98 6.15
C GLU A 203 -31.32 -1.80 6.98
N ASP A 204 -31.27 -1.93 8.32
CA ASP A 204 -30.67 -0.93 9.22
C ASP A 204 -29.21 -0.56 8.88
N ILE A 205 -28.47 -1.52 8.34
CA ILE A 205 -27.03 -1.37 8.03
C ILE A 205 -26.80 -1.08 6.55
N SER A 206 -27.73 -1.42 5.66
CA SER A 206 -27.60 -1.22 4.21
C SER A 206 -27.27 0.22 3.82
N ASN A 207 -27.76 1.20 4.59
CA ASN A 207 -27.48 2.62 4.41
C ASN A 207 -26.12 3.08 4.94
N ILE A 208 -25.34 2.19 5.56
CA ILE A 208 -24.01 2.50 6.09
C ILE A 208 -22.96 2.24 4.99
N PRO A 209 -22.16 3.23 4.59
CA PRO A 209 -21.15 3.06 3.54
C PRO A 209 -19.91 2.32 4.07
N TYR A 210 -20.08 1.14 4.66
CA TYR A 210 -19.01 0.39 5.32
C TYR A 210 -17.87 0.06 4.34
N ALA A 211 -18.17 -0.60 3.24
CA ALA A 211 -17.16 -1.07 2.29
C ALA A 211 -16.39 0.10 1.65
N SER A 212 -17.04 1.20 1.31
CA SER A 212 -16.38 2.40 0.76
C SER A 212 -15.50 3.09 1.80
N THR A 213 -15.95 3.15 3.06
CA THR A 213 -15.15 3.72 4.16
C THR A 213 -13.91 2.87 4.43
N VAL A 214 -14.05 1.54 4.47
CA VAL A 214 -12.91 0.62 4.65
C VAL A 214 -11.90 0.78 3.51
N ARG A 215 -12.35 0.88 2.25
CA ARG A 215 -11.45 1.13 1.10
C ARG A 215 -10.67 2.43 1.24
N SER A 216 -11.31 3.50 1.69
CA SER A 216 -10.64 4.78 1.90
C SER A 216 -9.64 4.73 3.06
N LEU A 217 -9.95 4.01 4.12
CA LEU A 217 -9.02 3.75 5.21
C LEU A 217 -7.84 2.87 4.75
N MET A 218 -8.08 1.89 3.88
CA MET A 218 -7.02 1.11 3.24
C MET A 218 -6.04 1.99 2.45
N TYR A 219 -6.54 2.99 1.73
CA TYR A 219 -5.67 3.92 1.02
C TYR A 219 -4.78 4.72 2.00
N ALA A 220 -5.35 5.26 3.09
CA ALA A 220 -4.55 5.93 4.11
C ALA A 220 -3.49 5.00 4.71
N MET A 221 -3.89 3.76 5.05
CA MET A 221 -3.02 2.72 5.59
C MET A 221 -1.84 2.41 4.67
N LEU A 222 -2.11 2.18 3.38
CA LEU A 222 -1.08 1.76 2.43
C LEU A 222 -0.07 2.87 2.10
N CYS A 223 -0.48 4.14 2.20
CA CYS A 223 0.36 5.25 1.78
C CYS A 223 1.28 5.78 2.89
N THR A 224 0.73 6.11 4.06
CA THR A 224 1.50 6.82 5.10
C THR A 224 1.13 6.43 6.54
N ARG A 225 0.17 5.52 6.75
CA ARG A 225 -0.37 5.23 8.08
C ARG A 225 -0.24 3.73 8.43
N PRO A 226 1.00 3.23 8.64
CA PRO A 226 1.23 1.84 9.10
C PRO A 226 0.52 1.54 10.44
N ASP A 227 0.34 2.51 11.27
CA ASP A 227 -0.26 2.46 12.60
C ASP A 227 -1.74 2.01 12.63
N ILE A 228 -2.45 2.09 11.51
CA ILE A 228 -3.82 1.55 11.41
C ILE A 228 -3.89 0.18 10.70
N CYS A 229 -2.76 -0.40 10.34
CA CYS A 229 -2.71 -1.60 9.50
C CYS A 229 -3.45 -2.79 10.12
N TYR A 230 -3.19 -3.11 11.39
CA TYR A 230 -3.90 -4.16 12.12
C TYR A 230 -5.40 -3.93 12.15
N SER A 231 -5.82 -2.73 12.53
CA SER A 231 -7.23 -2.37 12.64
C SER A 231 -7.98 -2.57 11.32
N ILE A 232 -7.35 -2.14 10.22
CA ILE A 232 -7.92 -2.29 8.86
C ILE A 232 -7.93 -3.76 8.45
N GLY A 233 -6.88 -4.51 8.76
CA GLY A 233 -6.81 -5.95 8.53
C GLY A 233 -8.00 -6.70 9.16
N ILE A 234 -8.38 -6.32 10.39
CA ILE A 234 -9.52 -6.92 11.09
C ILE A 234 -10.85 -6.50 10.47
N ILE A 235 -11.13 -5.19 10.33
CA ILE A 235 -12.44 -4.72 9.84
C ILE A 235 -12.72 -5.10 8.38
N SER A 236 -11.67 -5.27 7.57
CA SER A 236 -11.80 -5.66 6.17
C SER A 236 -12.42 -7.06 5.97
N ARG A 237 -12.35 -7.91 6.99
CA ARG A 237 -12.91 -9.28 6.95
C ARG A 237 -14.45 -9.30 6.87
N TYR A 238 -15.09 -8.20 7.22
CA TYR A 238 -16.57 -8.11 7.38
C TYR A 238 -17.22 -7.22 6.30
N GLN A 239 -16.53 -6.89 5.20
CA GLN A 239 -17.06 -5.97 4.17
C GLN A 239 -18.33 -6.45 3.48
N SER A 240 -18.52 -7.78 3.37
CA SER A 240 -19.70 -8.37 2.71
C SER A 240 -20.96 -8.31 3.55
N ASN A 241 -20.86 -8.36 4.88
CA ASN A 241 -22.00 -8.35 5.80
C ASN A 241 -21.62 -7.71 7.15
N PRO A 242 -21.39 -6.37 7.21
CA PRO A 242 -20.95 -5.71 8.43
C PRO A 242 -22.08 -5.55 9.44
N GLY A 243 -21.77 -5.70 10.75
CA GLY A 243 -22.69 -5.40 11.84
C GLY A 243 -22.42 -4.03 12.50
N ARG A 244 -23.23 -3.66 13.47
CA ARG A 244 -23.10 -2.37 14.21
C ARG A 244 -21.76 -2.24 14.94
N ASP A 245 -21.24 -3.33 15.50
CA ASP A 245 -19.96 -3.33 16.23
C ASP A 245 -18.78 -3.14 15.26
N HIS A 246 -18.86 -3.79 14.07
CA HIS A 246 -17.90 -3.58 12.99
C HIS A 246 -17.85 -2.09 12.60
N TRP A 247 -19.03 -1.44 12.44
CA TRP A 247 -19.12 -0.02 12.15
C TRP A 247 -18.61 0.87 13.28
N THR A 248 -18.84 0.48 14.52
CA THR A 248 -18.33 1.21 15.69
C THR A 248 -16.80 1.20 15.71
N THR A 249 -16.19 0.07 15.33
CA THR A 249 -14.73 -0.04 15.19
C THR A 249 -14.21 0.87 14.07
N VAL A 250 -14.86 0.91 12.91
CA VAL A 250 -14.53 1.88 11.83
C VAL A 250 -14.55 3.32 12.36
N LYS A 251 -15.59 3.69 13.14
CA LYS A 251 -15.67 5.02 13.75
C LYS A 251 -14.51 5.29 14.73
N ASN A 252 -14.05 4.29 15.46
CA ASN A 252 -12.89 4.45 16.36
C ASN A 252 -11.60 4.72 15.58
N ILE A 253 -11.38 4.03 14.45
CA ILE A 253 -10.24 4.30 13.56
C ILE A 253 -10.30 5.74 13.02
N LEU A 254 -11.47 6.20 12.59
CA LEU A 254 -11.65 7.59 12.13
C LEU A 254 -11.38 8.62 13.24
N LYS A 255 -11.78 8.33 14.49
CA LYS A 255 -11.49 9.19 15.66
C LYS A 255 -9.97 9.25 15.94
N TYR A 256 -9.29 8.12 15.83
CA TYR A 256 -7.85 8.04 15.97
C TYR A 256 -7.14 8.84 14.88
N LEU A 257 -7.49 8.62 13.61
CA LEU A 257 -6.94 9.37 12.48
C LEU A 257 -7.17 10.88 12.61
N ARG A 258 -8.34 11.30 13.09
CA ARG A 258 -8.62 12.72 13.36
C ARG A 258 -7.71 13.32 14.44
N ARG A 259 -7.34 12.53 15.45
CA ARG A 259 -6.37 12.98 16.48
C ARG A 259 -4.97 13.09 15.90
N THR A 260 -4.58 12.15 15.08
CA THR A 260 -3.24 11.97 14.54
C THR A 260 -3.15 12.37 13.06
N LYS A 261 -3.98 13.31 12.61
CA LYS A 261 -4.07 13.72 11.21
C LYS A 261 -2.78 14.35 10.68
N ASP A 262 -2.05 15.01 11.57
CA ASP A 262 -0.83 15.73 11.26
C ASP A 262 0.43 14.84 11.37
N TYR A 263 0.27 13.54 11.69
CA TYR A 263 1.36 12.58 11.69
C TYR A 263 1.91 12.37 10.28
N MET A 264 3.24 12.34 10.19
CA MET A 264 3.99 12.19 8.94
C MET A 264 4.96 11.02 9.03
N LEU A 265 5.14 10.29 7.93
CA LEU A 265 6.26 9.38 7.77
C LEU A 265 7.51 10.18 7.43
N VAL A 266 8.58 9.96 8.19
CA VAL A 266 9.85 10.69 8.08
C VAL A 266 10.97 9.74 7.73
N TYR A 267 11.73 10.08 6.70
CA TYR A 267 12.91 9.36 6.24
C TYR A 267 14.13 10.29 6.26
N GLY A 268 15.32 9.74 6.53
CA GLY A 268 16.57 10.51 6.53
C GLY A 268 17.22 10.62 7.92
N SER A 269 16.71 9.91 8.92
CA SER A 269 17.22 9.94 10.29
C SER A 269 18.28 8.89 10.60
N LYS A 270 18.47 7.91 9.71
CA LYS A 270 19.37 6.75 9.91
C LYS A 270 20.06 6.35 8.61
N ASP A 271 20.92 5.35 8.71
CA ASP A 271 21.57 4.76 7.55
C ASP A 271 20.60 4.06 6.61
N LEU A 272 21.00 3.93 5.33
CA LEU A 272 20.25 3.22 4.30
C LEU A 272 20.42 1.70 4.47
N ILE A 273 19.98 1.17 5.62
CA ILE A 273 20.00 -0.26 5.93
C ILE A 273 18.55 -0.77 5.95
N LEU A 274 18.27 -1.70 5.04
CA LEU A 274 16.96 -2.37 5.01
C LEU A 274 16.90 -3.41 6.11
N THR A 275 15.93 -3.27 7.03
CA THR A 275 15.71 -4.16 8.16
C THR A 275 14.27 -4.61 8.19
N GLY A 276 14.04 -5.92 8.39
CA GLY A 276 12.71 -6.50 8.50
C GLY A 276 12.39 -6.98 9.93
N TYR A 277 11.10 -6.98 10.26
CA TYR A 277 10.55 -7.53 11.51
C TYR A 277 9.33 -8.38 11.17
N THR A 278 9.14 -9.47 11.91
CA THR A 278 8.00 -10.37 11.76
C THR A 278 7.46 -10.81 13.10
N ASP A 279 6.14 -10.96 13.19
CA ASP A 279 5.40 -11.42 14.36
C ASP A 279 4.15 -12.17 13.92
N SER A 280 3.59 -13.00 14.78
CA SER A 280 2.27 -13.61 14.60
C SER A 280 1.49 -13.67 15.90
N ASP A 281 0.20 -13.42 15.83
CA ASP A 281 -0.70 -13.89 16.88
C ASP A 281 -0.93 -15.40 16.76
N PHE A 282 -1.55 -16.00 17.78
CA PHE A 282 -1.94 -17.40 17.72
C PHE A 282 -3.46 -17.55 17.82
N GLN A 283 -4.08 -17.93 16.67
CA GLN A 283 -5.50 -18.31 16.57
C GLN A 283 -6.50 -17.25 17.11
N THR A 284 -6.19 -15.95 17.02
CA THR A 284 -7.06 -14.88 17.55
C THR A 284 -8.32 -14.66 16.73
N ASP A 285 -8.37 -15.13 15.47
CA ASP A 285 -9.57 -15.05 14.64
C ASP A 285 -10.65 -16.02 15.11
N LYS A 286 -11.67 -15.50 15.77
CA LYS A 286 -12.78 -16.30 16.35
C LYS A 286 -13.57 -17.09 15.31
N ASP A 287 -13.64 -16.61 14.07
CA ASP A 287 -14.45 -17.20 13.01
C ASP A 287 -13.80 -18.42 12.36
N GLY A 288 -12.48 -18.48 12.32
CA GLY A 288 -11.77 -19.52 11.60
C GLY A 288 -10.54 -20.06 12.32
N ARG A 289 -10.29 -19.66 13.57
CA ARG A 289 -9.12 -20.04 14.38
C ARG A 289 -7.78 -19.86 13.65
N LYS A 290 -7.71 -18.82 12.82
CA LYS A 290 -6.52 -18.48 12.05
C LYS A 290 -5.74 -17.40 12.77
N SER A 291 -4.43 -17.45 12.61
CA SER A 291 -3.49 -16.45 13.09
C SER A 291 -3.41 -15.25 12.14
N THR A 292 -2.93 -14.13 12.63
CA THR A 292 -2.59 -12.94 11.85
C THR A 292 -1.09 -12.80 11.78
N SER A 293 -0.51 -12.75 10.59
CA SER A 293 0.90 -12.44 10.38
C SER A 293 1.08 -10.94 10.27
N GLY A 294 2.06 -10.42 10.99
CA GLY A 294 2.53 -9.03 10.91
C GLY A 294 3.95 -8.98 10.37
N SER A 295 4.22 -8.01 9.51
CA SER A 295 5.59 -7.71 9.10
C SER A 295 5.75 -6.22 8.80
N VAL A 296 6.95 -5.72 9.05
CA VAL A 296 7.35 -4.37 8.67
C VAL A 296 8.80 -4.34 8.25
N PHE A 297 9.08 -3.59 7.18
CA PHE A 297 10.44 -3.29 6.72
C PHE A 297 10.69 -1.80 6.88
N THR A 298 11.85 -1.48 7.45
CA THR A 298 12.29 -0.11 7.66
C THR A 298 13.53 0.19 6.84
N LEU A 299 13.61 1.40 6.31
CA LEU A 299 14.76 1.92 5.59
C LEU A 299 14.92 3.40 5.95
N ASN A 300 16.15 3.83 6.25
CA ASN A 300 16.44 5.24 6.55
C ASN A 300 15.57 5.84 7.67
N GLY A 301 15.22 5.03 8.67
CA GLY A 301 14.47 5.44 9.86
C GLY A 301 12.95 5.42 9.75
N GLY A 302 12.38 5.05 8.61
CA GLY A 302 10.93 4.95 8.41
C GLY A 302 10.49 3.61 7.83
N GLY A 303 9.24 3.24 8.06
CA GLY A 303 8.61 2.07 7.44
C GLY A 303 8.46 2.25 5.94
N VAL A 304 8.87 1.27 5.14
CA VAL A 304 8.76 1.28 3.67
C VAL A 304 7.76 0.25 3.16
N VAL A 305 7.63 -0.87 3.86
CA VAL A 305 6.60 -1.89 3.58
C VAL A 305 6.09 -2.42 4.91
N TRP A 306 4.79 -2.62 5.03
CA TRP A 306 4.14 -3.18 6.23
C TRP A 306 2.91 -3.98 5.87
N ARG A 307 2.64 -5.02 6.64
CA ARG A 307 1.49 -5.91 6.42
C ARG A 307 0.90 -6.40 7.72
N SER A 308 -0.42 -6.58 7.72
CA SER A 308 -1.19 -7.30 8.74
C SER A 308 -2.20 -8.18 8.04
N ILE A 309 -1.93 -9.47 7.95
CA ILE A 309 -2.68 -10.38 7.07
C ILE A 309 -3.09 -11.63 7.84
N LYS A 310 -4.38 -11.99 7.75
CA LYS A 310 -4.89 -13.27 8.23
C LYS A 310 -4.24 -14.43 7.46
N GLN A 311 -3.68 -15.39 8.16
CA GLN A 311 -3.03 -16.56 7.57
C GLN A 311 -4.03 -17.40 6.76
N SER A 312 -3.55 -18.03 5.70
CA SER A 312 -4.36 -18.90 4.85
C SER A 312 -4.63 -20.28 5.50
N CYS A 313 -3.72 -20.77 6.33
CA CYS A 313 -3.81 -22.02 7.08
C CYS A 313 -4.14 -21.77 8.56
N ILE A 314 -4.53 -22.82 9.27
CA ILE A 314 -4.61 -22.87 10.73
C ILE A 314 -3.28 -23.41 11.21
N ALA A 315 -2.61 -22.70 12.11
CA ALA A 315 -1.40 -23.15 12.78
C ALA A 315 -1.77 -24.03 13.98
N GLU A 316 -1.05 -25.12 14.19
CA GLU A 316 -1.28 -26.04 15.32
C GLU A 316 -0.53 -25.61 16.58
N SER A 317 0.43 -24.70 16.44
CA SER A 317 1.22 -24.15 17.55
C SER A 317 1.59 -22.69 17.30
N THR A 318 1.99 -21.99 18.35
CA THR A 318 2.53 -20.62 18.26
C THR A 318 3.77 -20.58 17.36
N MET A 319 4.66 -21.55 17.47
CA MET A 319 5.85 -21.68 16.63
C MET A 319 5.48 -21.79 15.15
N GLU A 320 4.46 -22.56 14.79
CA GLU A 320 4.00 -22.66 13.40
C GLU A 320 3.42 -21.36 12.87
N ALA A 321 2.63 -20.65 13.68
CA ALA A 321 2.09 -19.35 13.32
C ALA A 321 3.20 -18.34 13.02
N GLU A 322 4.19 -18.27 13.90
CA GLU A 322 5.38 -17.45 13.76
C GLU A 322 6.22 -17.82 12.54
N TYR A 323 6.36 -19.12 12.29
CA TYR A 323 7.10 -19.61 11.14
C TYR A 323 6.43 -19.24 9.80
N VAL A 324 5.10 -19.32 9.75
CA VAL A 324 4.33 -18.87 8.59
C VAL A 324 4.53 -17.38 8.36
N ALA A 325 4.50 -16.55 9.40
CA ALA A 325 4.73 -15.11 9.31
C ALA A 325 6.15 -14.80 8.80
N ALA A 326 7.16 -15.47 9.39
CA ALA A 326 8.56 -15.30 8.97
C ALA A 326 8.78 -15.71 7.51
N CYS A 327 8.11 -16.77 7.04
CA CYS A 327 8.19 -17.20 5.64
C CYS A 327 7.64 -16.14 4.68
N GLU A 328 6.48 -15.55 4.98
CA GLU A 328 5.89 -14.49 4.15
C GLU A 328 6.74 -13.21 4.19
N ALA A 329 7.28 -12.84 5.35
CA ALA A 329 8.21 -11.72 5.48
C ALA A 329 9.52 -11.96 4.70
N ALA A 330 10.07 -13.18 4.73
CA ALA A 330 11.27 -13.52 3.96
C ALA A 330 11.07 -13.39 2.44
N LYS A 331 9.88 -13.73 1.91
CA LYS A 331 9.54 -13.49 0.49
C LYS A 331 9.55 -12.02 0.15
N GLU A 332 8.96 -11.19 1.00
CA GLU A 332 8.92 -9.75 0.83
C GLU A 332 10.35 -9.16 0.87
N ALA A 333 11.19 -9.64 1.79
CA ALA A 333 12.59 -9.25 1.86
C ALA A 333 13.35 -9.55 0.55
N VAL A 334 13.14 -10.73 -0.04
CA VAL A 334 13.76 -11.10 -1.33
C VAL A 334 13.31 -10.18 -2.45
N TRP A 335 12.02 -9.85 -2.50
CA TRP A 335 11.49 -8.92 -3.49
C TRP A 335 12.10 -7.51 -3.31
N LEU A 336 12.11 -6.98 -2.08
CA LEU A 336 12.72 -5.69 -1.77
C LEU A 336 14.21 -5.67 -2.11
N LYS A 337 14.95 -6.75 -1.78
CA LYS A 337 16.37 -6.89 -2.11
C LYS A 337 16.61 -6.76 -3.61
N LYS A 338 15.88 -7.50 -4.42
CA LYS A 338 16.00 -7.47 -5.88
C LYS A 338 15.64 -6.10 -6.45
N PHE A 339 14.54 -5.50 -5.98
CA PHE A 339 14.11 -4.17 -6.38
C PHE A 339 15.19 -3.13 -6.09
N LEU A 340 15.76 -3.12 -4.87
CA LEU A 340 16.77 -2.15 -4.46
C LEU A 340 18.14 -2.41 -5.12
N ILE A 341 18.50 -3.67 -5.37
CA ILE A 341 19.69 -4.01 -6.17
C ILE A 341 19.56 -3.44 -7.58
N ASP A 342 18.41 -3.65 -8.23
CA ASP A 342 18.19 -3.15 -9.58
C ASP A 342 18.18 -1.61 -9.63
N LEU A 343 17.74 -0.92 -8.57
CA LEU A 343 17.81 0.56 -8.50
C LEU A 343 19.25 1.09 -8.38
N GLU A 344 20.21 0.32 -7.87
CA GLU A 344 21.64 0.66 -7.74
C GLU A 344 21.93 1.91 -6.87
N VAL A 345 21.03 2.27 -5.93
CA VAL A 345 21.18 3.48 -5.10
C VAL A 345 21.27 3.22 -3.61
N VAL A 346 20.93 2.02 -3.17
CA VAL A 346 21.05 1.61 -1.78
C VAL A 346 22.34 0.81 -1.61
N PRO A 347 23.28 1.23 -0.75
CA PRO A 347 24.54 0.53 -0.57
C PRO A 347 24.34 -0.83 0.10
N ASN A 348 25.27 -1.73 -0.11
CA ASN A 348 25.36 -3.03 0.58
C ASN A 348 24.14 -3.97 0.40
N MET A 349 23.30 -3.76 -0.61
CA MET A 349 22.16 -4.63 -0.88
C MET A 349 22.53 -6.06 -1.32
N HIS A 350 23.80 -6.31 -1.64
CA HIS A 350 24.32 -7.65 -1.86
C HIS A 350 24.41 -8.48 -0.55
N LEU A 351 24.48 -7.81 0.61
CA LEU A 351 24.48 -8.46 1.91
C LEU A 351 23.10 -9.04 2.22
N SER A 352 23.08 -9.93 3.21
CA SER A 352 21.85 -10.52 3.75
C SER A 352 20.99 -9.48 4.46
N ILE A 353 19.68 -9.46 4.19
CA ILE A 353 18.74 -8.62 4.93
C ILE A 353 18.47 -9.27 6.29
N THR A 354 18.64 -8.50 7.38
CA THR A 354 18.26 -8.96 8.71
C THR A 354 16.75 -8.94 8.88
N LEU A 355 16.18 -10.11 9.19
CA LEU A 355 14.76 -10.28 9.55
C LEU A 355 14.69 -10.66 11.04
N TYR A 356 14.21 -9.75 11.85
CA TYR A 356 14.03 -9.97 13.29
C TYR A 356 12.75 -10.75 13.60
N CYS A 357 12.87 -11.74 14.48
CA CYS A 357 11.77 -12.55 14.99
C CYS A 357 11.99 -12.80 16.48
N ASP A 358 10.94 -12.75 17.29
CA ASP A 358 11.05 -12.99 18.75
C ASP A 358 10.83 -14.46 19.15
N ASN A 359 10.65 -15.36 18.19
CA ASN A 359 10.54 -16.80 18.43
C ASN A 359 11.87 -17.52 18.16
N SER A 360 12.46 -18.12 19.19
CA SER A 360 13.76 -18.82 19.10
C SER A 360 13.71 -20.04 18.20
N ASP A 361 12.59 -20.79 18.21
CA ASP A 361 12.44 -22.00 17.41
C ASP A 361 12.38 -21.67 15.91
N VAL A 362 11.75 -20.54 15.56
CA VAL A 362 11.74 -20.03 14.17
C VAL A 362 13.15 -19.71 13.72
N VAL A 363 13.94 -19.03 14.54
CA VAL A 363 15.33 -18.68 14.22
C VAL A 363 16.16 -19.95 14.00
N THR A 364 16.07 -20.92 14.89
CA THR A 364 16.81 -22.20 14.80
C THR A 364 16.35 -22.99 13.56
N ASN A 365 15.05 -23.20 13.41
CA ASN A 365 14.48 -23.99 12.33
C ASN A 365 14.68 -23.37 10.93
N SER A 366 14.90 -22.06 10.85
CA SER A 366 15.23 -21.40 9.56
C SER A 366 16.63 -21.77 9.05
N ARG A 367 17.54 -22.20 9.94
CA ARG A 367 18.93 -22.51 9.64
C ARG A 367 19.19 -24.02 9.51
N GLU A 368 18.52 -24.86 10.31
CA GLU A 368 18.80 -26.29 10.39
C GLU A 368 17.72 -27.14 9.70
N PRO A 369 18.10 -28.28 9.09
CA PRO A 369 17.17 -29.22 8.48
C PRO A 369 16.57 -30.18 9.53
N LEU A 370 15.76 -29.68 10.47
CA LEU A 370 15.03 -30.56 11.37
C LEU A 370 13.84 -31.21 10.64
N SER A 371 13.77 -32.53 10.69
CA SER A 371 12.64 -33.29 10.17
C SER A 371 11.49 -33.29 11.17
N HIS A 372 10.60 -32.32 11.07
CA HIS A 372 9.36 -32.34 11.83
C HIS A 372 8.31 -33.23 11.14
N LYS A 373 8.00 -34.41 11.75
CA LYS A 373 6.97 -35.33 11.27
C LYS A 373 5.53 -34.79 11.32
N ARG A 374 5.31 -33.62 11.95
CA ARG A 374 3.97 -33.11 12.27
C ARG A 374 3.44 -31.97 11.36
N GLY A 375 4.20 -31.42 10.44
CA GLY A 375 3.81 -30.19 9.72
C GLY A 375 3.65 -30.35 8.20
N LYS A 376 3.06 -31.45 7.70
CA LYS A 376 2.95 -31.70 6.24
C LYS A 376 2.29 -30.55 5.46
N HIS A 377 1.30 -29.89 6.02
CA HIS A 377 0.58 -28.78 5.37
C HIS A 377 1.38 -27.46 5.30
N ILE A 378 2.46 -27.33 6.10
CA ILE A 378 3.37 -26.17 6.10
C ILE A 378 4.76 -26.53 5.56
N GLU A 379 4.98 -27.76 5.17
CA GLU A 379 6.29 -28.26 4.71
C GLU A 379 6.90 -27.41 3.57
N GLN A 380 6.08 -26.98 2.63
CA GLN A 380 6.52 -26.08 1.55
C GLN A 380 7.05 -24.73 2.08
N LYS A 381 6.46 -24.19 3.16
CA LYS A 381 6.92 -22.94 3.78
C LYS A 381 8.24 -23.15 4.52
N TYR A 382 8.40 -24.31 5.18
CA TYR A 382 9.67 -24.68 5.80
C TYR A 382 10.81 -24.76 4.78
N HIS A 383 10.60 -25.41 3.65
CA HIS A 383 11.59 -25.47 2.58
C HIS A 383 11.91 -24.12 1.98
N MET A 384 10.91 -23.24 1.86
CA MET A 384 11.07 -21.95 1.23
C MET A 384 11.97 -21.01 2.05
N ILE A 385 11.69 -20.81 3.35
CA ILE A 385 12.49 -19.88 4.16
C ILE A 385 13.93 -20.40 4.31
N ARG A 386 14.14 -21.71 4.48
CA ARG A 386 15.47 -22.31 4.49
C ARG A 386 16.24 -22.03 3.20
N LYS A 387 15.58 -22.22 2.05
CA LYS A 387 16.20 -21.92 0.76
C LYS A 387 16.61 -20.44 0.64
N ILE A 388 15.81 -19.52 1.16
CA ILE A 388 16.10 -18.08 1.17
C ILE A 388 17.30 -17.80 2.10
N VAL A 389 17.32 -18.37 3.29
CA VAL A 389 18.42 -18.22 4.27
C VAL A 389 19.72 -18.83 3.75
N HIS A 390 19.67 -20.05 3.19
CA HIS A 390 20.85 -20.71 2.62
C HIS A 390 21.46 -19.95 1.44
N ARG A 391 20.64 -19.25 0.64
CA ARG A 391 21.17 -18.38 -0.44
C ARG A 391 21.82 -17.09 0.07
N GLY A 392 21.70 -16.80 1.37
CA GLY A 392 22.20 -15.56 1.96
C GLY A 392 21.39 -14.34 1.61
N ASP A 393 20.12 -14.50 1.19
CA ASP A 393 19.23 -13.38 0.92
C ASP A 393 18.73 -12.75 2.21
N VAL A 394 18.42 -13.56 3.21
CA VAL A 394 17.88 -13.15 4.51
C VAL A 394 18.61 -13.87 5.63
N THR A 395 18.85 -13.17 6.73
CA THR A 395 19.31 -13.75 8.00
C THR A 395 18.23 -13.54 9.05
N VAL A 396 17.67 -14.64 9.56
CA VAL A 396 16.69 -14.57 10.65
C VAL A 396 17.44 -14.44 11.98
N THR A 397 17.12 -13.39 12.75
CA THR A 397 17.82 -13.01 13.98
C THR A 397 16.83 -12.84 15.12
N LYS A 398 17.19 -13.35 16.29
CA LYS A 398 16.40 -13.23 17.52
C LYS A 398 16.37 -11.78 17.98
N ILE A 399 15.18 -11.31 18.38
CA ILE A 399 14.97 -10.04 19.07
C ILE A 399 14.07 -10.27 20.30
N SER A 400 14.06 -9.36 21.26
CA SER A 400 13.07 -9.40 22.35
C SER A 400 11.70 -8.95 21.83
N SER A 401 10.61 -9.48 22.39
CA SER A 401 9.24 -9.11 22.00
C SER A 401 8.97 -7.62 22.17
N GLU A 402 9.54 -7.00 23.21
CA GLU A 402 9.40 -5.55 23.46
C GLU A 402 10.04 -4.66 22.38
N GLN A 403 11.00 -5.20 21.64
CA GLN A 403 11.70 -4.52 20.55
C GLN A 403 11.19 -4.94 19.16
N ASN A 404 10.26 -5.91 19.10
CA ASN A 404 9.74 -6.40 17.82
C ASN A 404 8.78 -5.41 17.19
N MET A 405 9.25 -4.65 16.20
CA MET A 405 8.46 -3.65 15.49
C MET A 405 7.25 -4.21 14.74
N ALA A 406 7.11 -5.55 14.64
CA ALA A 406 5.97 -6.18 14.01
C ALA A 406 4.77 -6.39 14.97
N ASP A 407 4.92 -6.27 16.26
CA ASP A 407 3.87 -6.40 17.28
C ASP A 407 2.59 -5.59 16.99
N PRO A 408 2.68 -4.29 16.61
CA PRO A 408 1.49 -3.49 16.32
C PRO A 408 0.66 -3.98 15.12
N PHE A 409 1.19 -4.92 14.35
CA PHE A 409 0.54 -5.46 13.15
C PHE A 409 -0.19 -6.80 13.42
N THR A 410 -0.05 -7.37 14.61
CA THR A 410 -0.64 -8.67 14.97
C THR A 410 -1.61 -8.60 16.13
N LYS A 411 -1.47 -7.62 17.02
CA LYS A 411 -2.26 -7.54 18.25
C LYS A 411 -2.63 -6.09 18.63
N ALA A 412 -3.71 -5.98 19.41
CA ALA A 412 -4.07 -4.71 20.03
C ALA A 412 -3.14 -4.43 21.22
N LEU A 413 -2.58 -3.25 21.25
CA LEU A 413 -1.65 -2.80 22.30
C LEU A 413 -2.28 -1.71 23.18
N THR A 414 -1.75 -1.53 24.40
CA THR A 414 -2.10 -0.38 25.23
C THR A 414 -1.57 0.91 24.59
N ALA A 415 -2.20 2.05 24.89
CA ALA A 415 -1.82 3.32 24.27
C ALA A 415 -0.34 3.67 24.47
N LYS A 416 0.18 3.47 25.67
CA LYS A 416 1.61 3.73 26.00
C LYS A 416 2.56 2.87 25.18
N VAL A 417 2.28 1.58 25.06
CA VAL A 417 3.11 0.65 24.29
C VAL A 417 2.98 0.93 22.79
N PHE A 418 1.77 1.20 22.32
CA PHE A 418 1.55 1.54 20.91
C PHE A 418 2.29 2.81 20.48
N GLU A 419 2.24 3.85 21.30
CA GLU A 419 2.94 5.12 21.03
C GLU A 419 4.47 4.95 20.94
N SER A 420 5.08 4.02 21.70
CA SER A 420 6.51 3.75 21.60
C SER A 420 6.93 3.15 20.24
N TYR A 421 6.05 2.43 19.58
CA TYR A 421 6.33 1.89 18.23
C TYR A 421 6.25 2.92 17.11
N LEU A 422 5.45 3.99 17.27
CA LEU A 422 5.26 4.99 16.21
C LEU A 422 6.59 5.61 15.78
N HIS A 423 7.46 5.96 16.74
CA HIS A 423 8.79 6.50 16.45
C HIS A 423 9.66 5.53 15.66
N GLY A 424 9.64 4.23 16.01
CA GLY A 424 10.36 3.20 15.27
C GLY A 424 9.87 2.98 13.84
N LEU A 425 8.58 3.27 13.60
CA LEU A 425 7.97 3.26 12.27
C LEU A 425 8.24 4.54 11.46
N GLY A 426 8.89 5.54 12.07
CA GLY A 426 9.13 6.83 11.43
C GLY A 426 7.91 7.75 11.42
N LEU A 427 6.91 7.51 12.28
CA LEU A 427 5.72 8.34 12.40
C LEU A 427 5.91 9.39 13.49
N PHE A 428 5.83 10.66 13.09
CA PHE A 428 6.02 11.82 13.98
C PHE A 428 4.90 12.83 13.80
N ASP A 429 4.60 13.53 14.87
CA ASP A 429 3.81 14.77 14.90
C ASP A 429 4.79 15.93 14.81
N LEU A 430 4.85 16.63 13.67
CA LEU A 430 5.84 17.67 13.37
C LEU A 430 5.21 19.06 13.32
#